data_79d11a0a08737fbaa14ff00ec5c29aee
#
_entry.id   79d11a0a08737fbaa14ff00ec5c29aee
#
_cell.length_a   1.000
_cell.length_b   1.000
_cell.length_c   1.000
_cell.angle_alpha   90.00
_cell.angle_beta   90.00
_cell.angle_gamma   90.00
#
_symmetry.space_group_name_H-M   'P 1'
#
loop_
_entity.id
_entity.type
_entity.pdbx_description
1 polymer ?
#
loop_
_entity_poly.entity_id
_entity_poly.type
_entity_poly.pdbx_seq_one_letter_code
_entity_poly.pdbx_strand_id
1 'polypeptide(L)'
;MPELSSTRRTDFLSFQPPAITEEEIEAVAETLRSGWLTTGPRTAELEARMRDYLEADHVLAVSSCTAALHLSLVALGVGPGDEVITTSITWPSTANVIVHCGATPVFADVRDDTLNIDAEHVRELVNERTKAIVPVDLYGQPADLDELVALGLPIVEDAAHAAESRYRDRKVGAISDLTCFSLYATKNIAAGEGGLISTNRDDLAEALDDLRVMRRGHGSLYDIAVPGYKANLSDVLASIALVQLDKVERHGEIRRRQVAIYDEGIAELDGIEAVARDARDVHANHLYVVRVTFADRDEVQRALTDENIGTSIHFLPVHRLSAYRDRLAPHQPDLPVTERAGAEVLSLPLSPAHSDDDIRDAVAALRRVHERLS
;
A
#
# COMPACT_ATOMS: atom_id res chain seq x y z
N MET A 1 20.85 27.38 -2.07
CA MET A 1 20.24 26.31 -2.90
C MET A 1 21.09 26.09 -4.13
N PRO A 2 21.37 24.86 -4.61
CA PRO A 2 21.84 24.70 -5.98
C PRO A 2 20.73 25.24 -6.91
N GLU A 3 21.13 25.97 -7.97
CA GLU A 3 20.21 26.55 -8.95
C GLU A 3 19.34 25.42 -9.54
N LEU A 4 18.02 25.57 -9.43
CA LEU A 4 17.07 24.70 -10.10
C LEU A 4 17.26 24.83 -11.61
N SER A 5 17.26 23.72 -12.34
CA SER A 5 17.43 23.72 -13.79
C SER A 5 16.35 24.58 -14.45
N SER A 6 16.75 25.59 -15.21
CA SER A 6 15.83 26.43 -15.99
C SER A 6 15.35 25.76 -17.29
N THR A 7 15.90 24.59 -17.62
CA THR A 7 15.61 23.88 -18.88
C THR A 7 14.74 22.64 -18.64
N ARG A 8 13.83 22.38 -19.59
CA ARG A 8 13.05 21.15 -19.65
C ARG A 8 13.97 19.93 -19.79
N ARG A 9 13.63 18.81 -19.13
CA ARG A 9 14.32 17.52 -19.35
C ARG A 9 14.21 17.07 -20.80
N THR A 10 15.26 16.46 -21.30
CA THR A 10 15.27 15.80 -22.61
C THR A 10 14.70 14.39 -22.54
N ASP A 11 14.96 13.68 -21.44
CA ASP A 11 14.55 12.30 -21.21
C ASP A 11 13.37 12.23 -20.23
N PHE A 12 12.46 11.28 -20.47
CA PHE A 12 11.30 11.11 -19.63
C PHE A 12 11.69 10.50 -18.27
N LEU A 13 11.34 11.19 -17.19
CA LEU A 13 11.48 10.69 -15.83
C LEU A 13 10.28 9.80 -15.50
N SER A 14 10.51 8.50 -15.37
CA SER A 14 9.46 7.53 -15.01
C SER A 14 8.93 7.80 -13.62
N PHE A 15 7.65 7.54 -13.36
CA PHE A 15 7.04 7.81 -12.07
C PHE A 15 7.69 7.04 -10.91
N GLN A 16 7.81 5.72 -11.00
CA GLN A 16 8.30 4.88 -9.90
C GLN A 16 8.95 3.60 -10.42
N PRO A 17 10.15 3.69 -11.02
CA PRO A 17 10.87 2.52 -11.49
C PRO A 17 11.38 1.70 -10.30
N PRO A 18 11.38 0.34 -10.38
CA PRO A 18 11.96 -0.51 -9.35
C PRO A 18 13.49 -0.36 -9.31
N ALA A 19 14.07 -0.39 -8.10
CA ALA A 19 15.51 -0.35 -7.89
C ALA A 19 16.08 -1.78 -7.89
N ILE A 20 16.26 -2.37 -9.06
CA ILE A 20 16.83 -3.70 -9.28
C ILE A 20 18.31 -3.59 -9.68
N THR A 21 19.14 -4.44 -9.11
CA THR A 21 20.59 -4.52 -9.37
C THR A 21 21.00 -5.95 -9.73
N GLU A 22 22.30 -6.18 -9.97
CA GLU A 22 22.84 -7.53 -10.21
C GLU A 22 22.61 -8.50 -9.05
N GLU A 23 22.43 -7.99 -7.82
CA GLU A 23 22.18 -8.85 -6.65
C GLU A 23 20.84 -9.58 -6.74
N GLU A 24 19.76 -8.90 -7.16
CA GLU A 24 18.46 -9.55 -7.40
C GLU A 24 18.54 -10.53 -8.58
N ILE A 25 19.27 -10.18 -9.64
CA ILE A 25 19.44 -11.03 -10.82
C ILE A 25 20.14 -12.33 -10.43
N GLU A 26 21.24 -12.25 -9.67
CA GLU A 26 21.97 -13.44 -9.24
C GLU A 26 21.17 -14.28 -8.23
N ALA A 27 20.43 -13.67 -7.30
CA ALA A 27 19.55 -14.39 -6.37
C ALA A 27 18.49 -15.22 -7.10
N VAL A 28 17.91 -14.68 -8.16
CA VAL A 28 16.98 -15.40 -9.05
C VAL A 28 17.72 -16.52 -9.79
N ALA A 29 18.90 -16.24 -10.36
CA ALA A 29 19.70 -17.22 -11.09
C ALA A 29 20.10 -18.41 -10.18
N GLU A 30 20.52 -18.16 -8.95
CA GLU A 30 20.81 -19.20 -7.94
C GLU A 30 19.57 -20.04 -7.62
N THR A 31 18.40 -19.38 -7.43
CA THR A 31 17.15 -20.08 -7.16
C THR A 31 16.75 -20.98 -8.33
N LEU A 32 16.89 -20.51 -9.58
CA LEU A 32 16.64 -21.34 -10.78
C LEU A 32 17.62 -22.52 -10.88
N ARG A 33 18.92 -22.33 -10.60
CA ARG A 33 19.94 -23.39 -10.58
C ARG A 33 19.67 -24.45 -9.51
N SER A 34 19.08 -24.06 -8.37
CA SER A 34 18.72 -24.99 -7.30
C SER A 34 17.63 -26.00 -7.73
N GLY A 35 16.82 -25.65 -8.74
CA GLY A 35 15.67 -26.41 -9.16
C GLY A 35 14.44 -26.27 -8.26
N TRP A 36 14.51 -25.51 -7.17
CA TRP A 36 13.36 -25.25 -6.28
C TRP A 36 12.65 -23.97 -6.66
N LEU A 37 11.57 -24.09 -7.41
CA LEU A 37 10.91 -22.92 -8.05
C LEU A 37 9.62 -22.46 -7.34
N THR A 38 8.94 -23.38 -6.68
CA THR A 38 7.71 -23.09 -5.91
C THR A 38 8.04 -22.71 -4.46
N THR A 39 7.05 -22.59 -3.59
CA THR A 39 7.26 -22.34 -2.16
C THR A 39 8.22 -23.33 -1.54
N GLY A 40 9.28 -22.85 -0.91
CA GLY A 40 10.34 -23.67 -0.36
C GLY A 40 11.29 -22.87 0.56
N PRO A 41 12.61 -23.16 0.53
CA PRO A 41 13.57 -22.58 1.47
C PRO A 41 13.64 -21.04 1.41
N ARG A 42 13.57 -20.41 0.23
CA ARG A 42 13.62 -18.94 0.10
C ARG A 42 12.39 -18.27 0.68
N THR A 43 11.21 -18.87 0.44
CA THR A 43 9.96 -18.37 1.02
C THR A 43 9.99 -18.50 2.56
N ALA A 44 10.45 -19.63 3.10
CA ALA A 44 10.59 -19.83 4.54
C ALA A 44 11.58 -18.84 5.18
N GLU A 45 12.71 -18.56 4.50
CA GLU A 45 13.70 -17.56 4.93
C GLU A 45 13.08 -16.16 4.94
N LEU A 46 12.33 -15.79 3.89
CA LEU A 46 11.62 -14.50 3.79
C LEU A 46 10.63 -14.34 4.94
N GLU A 47 9.80 -15.35 5.21
CA GLU A 47 8.83 -15.33 6.31
C GLU A 47 9.53 -15.12 7.67
N ALA A 48 10.61 -15.85 7.91
CA ALA A 48 11.38 -15.72 9.16
C ALA A 48 11.99 -14.33 9.31
N ARG A 49 12.63 -13.80 8.28
CA ARG A 49 13.26 -12.47 8.32
C ARG A 49 12.26 -11.33 8.38
N MET A 50 11.12 -11.46 7.69
CA MET A 50 10.03 -10.49 7.77
C MET A 50 9.35 -10.51 9.12
N ARG A 51 9.21 -11.68 9.77
CA ARG A 51 8.73 -11.78 11.15
C ARG A 51 9.60 -10.95 12.10
N ASP A 52 10.91 -11.10 12.00
CA ASP A 52 11.85 -10.35 12.83
C ASP A 52 11.82 -8.85 12.50
N TYR A 53 11.72 -8.48 11.21
CA TYR A 53 11.66 -7.10 10.75
C TYR A 53 10.37 -6.38 11.18
N LEU A 54 9.23 -7.06 11.11
CA LEU A 54 7.91 -6.53 11.47
C LEU A 54 7.61 -6.62 12.98
N GLU A 55 8.48 -7.24 13.77
CA GLU A 55 8.27 -7.48 15.19
C GLU A 55 6.94 -8.24 15.47
N ALA A 56 6.58 -9.19 14.58
CA ALA A 56 5.35 -9.98 14.64
C ALA A 56 5.64 -11.44 14.99
N ASP A 57 4.65 -12.16 15.58
CA ASP A 57 4.81 -13.56 15.94
C ASP A 57 4.75 -14.48 14.71
N HIS A 58 3.91 -14.14 13.73
CA HIS A 58 3.72 -14.91 12.49
C HIS A 58 3.77 -14.01 11.26
N VAL A 59 4.43 -14.49 10.20
CA VAL A 59 4.38 -13.91 8.86
C VAL A 59 4.19 -15.03 7.84
N LEU A 60 3.23 -14.86 6.94
CA LEU A 60 2.93 -15.81 5.86
C LEU A 60 3.06 -15.12 4.51
N ALA A 61 3.86 -15.70 3.62
CA ALA A 61 4.03 -15.18 2.27
C ALA A 61 2.97 -15.73 1.32
N VAL A 62 2.36 -14.82 0.55
CA VAL A 62 1.26 -15.10 -0.38
C VAL A 62 1.52 -14.48 -1.75
N SER A 63 0.72 -14.86 -2.75
CA SER A 63 0.93 -14.49 -4.16
C SER A 63 0.70 -13.01 -4.48
N SER A 64 -0.02 -12.28 -3.64
CA SER A 64 -0.25 -10.82 -3.77
C SER A 64 -0.86 -10.24 -2.49
N CYS A 65 -0.79 -8.92 -2.30
CA CYS A 65 -1.51 -8.25 -1.23
C CYS A 65 -3.04 -8.43 -1.35
N THR A 66 -3.57 -8.48 -2.57
CA THR A 66 -5.00 -8.82 -2.80
C THR A 66 -5.35 -10.19 -2.23
N ALA A 67 -4.48 -11.19 -2.43
CA ALA A 67 -4.66 -12.50 -1.82
C ALA A 67 -4.52 -12.44 -0.29
N ALA A 68 -3.58 -11.63 0.23
CA ALA A 68 -3.43 -11.41 1.66
C ALA A 68 -4.72 -10.87 2.30
N LEU A 69 -5.25 -9.79 1.76
CA LEU A 69 -6.50 -9.18 2.23
C LEU A 69 -7.69 -10.16 2.15
N HIS A 70 -7.82 -10.87 1.03
CA HIS A 70 -8.91 -11.83 0.84
C HIS A 70 -8.83 -12.97 1.85
N LEU A 71 -7.67 -13.61 1.99
CA LEU A 71 -7.47 -14.71 2.94
C LEU A 71 -7.69 -14.26 4.40
N SER A 72 -7.28 -13.02 4.73
CA SER A 72 -7.50 -12.43 6.04
C SER A 72 -8.98 -12.28 6.38
N LEU A 73 -9.78 -11.77 5.44
CA LEU A 73 -11.24 -11.67 5.63
C LEU A 73 -11.90 -13.06 5.72
N VAL A 74 -11.46 -14.03 4.90
CA VAL A 74 -11.96 -15.42 4.97
C VAL A 74 -11.61 -16.06 6.32
N ALA A 75 -10.38 -15.86 6.82
CA ALA A 75 -9.96 -16.39 8.14
C ALA A 75 -10.77 -15.80 9.31
N LEU A 76 -11.24 -14.56 9.19
CA LEU A 76 -12.16 -13.92 10.14
C LEU A 76 -13.62 -14.38 9.97
N GLY A 77 -13.92 -15.22 8.98
CA GLY A 77 -15.26 -15.71 8.70
C GLY A 77 -16.20 -14.65 8.10
N VAL A 78 -15.65 -13.68 7.38
CA VAL A 78 -16.44 -12.67 6.63
C VAL A 78 -17.18 -13.35 5.48
N GLY A 79 -18.47 -13.08 5.33
CA GLY A 79 -19.32 -13.74 4.33
C GLY A 79 -20.60 -12.98 3.99
N PRO A 80 -21.53 -13.63 3.28
CA PRO A 80 -22.79 -13.03 2.88
C PRO A 80 -23.61 -12.52 4.07
N GLY A 81 -24.05 -11.26 3.98
CA GLY A 81 -24.82 -10.56 5.03
C GLY A 81 -23.95 -9.71 5.96
N ASP A 82 -22.64 -9.92 5.97
CA ASP A 82 -21.72 -9.09 6.73
C ASP A 82 -21.42 -7.77 6.00
N GLU A 83 -21.04 -6.77 6.79
CA GLU A 83 -20.49 -5.50 6.34
C GLU A 83 -19.05 -5.36 6.79
N VAL A 84 -18.21 -4.80 5.93
CA VAL A 84 -16.81 -4.48 6.25
C VAL A 84 -16.59 -3.00 5.95
N ILE A 85 -16.17 -2.24 6.96
CA ILE A 85 -15.90 -0.81 6.82
C ILE A 85 -14.49 -0.61 6.27
N THR A 86 -14.34 0.24 5.25
CA THR A 86 -13.05 0.61 4.66
C THR A 86 -13.09 2.04 4.13
N THR A 87 -11.96 2.53 3.62
CA THR A 87 -11.88 3.83 2.93
C THR A 87 -12.14 3.71 1.43
N SER A 88 -12.53 4.81 0.81
CA SER A 88 -12.68 4.88 -0.64
C SER A 88 -11.45 5.46 -1.37
N ILE A 89 -10.53 6.14 -0.67
CA ILE A 89 -9.21 6.52 -1.21
C ILE A 89 -8.25 5.34 -1.02
N THR A 90 -8.31 4.40 -1.94
CA THR A 90 -7.46 3.19 -1.93
C THR A 90 -7.38 2.56 -3.31
N TRP A 91 -6.48 1.59 -3.46
CA TRP A 91 -6.51 0.69 -4.62
C TRP A 91 -7.75 -0.20 -4.56
N PRO A 92 -8.45 -0.44 -5.69
CA PRO A 92 -9.74 -1.18 -5.69
C PRO A 92 -9.70 -2.57 -5.03
N SER A 93 -8.52 -3.20 -4.90
CA SER A 93 -8.38 -4.51 -4.26
C SER A 93 -8.96 -4.55 -2.85
N THR A 94 -8.75 -3.48 -2.06
CA THR A 94 -9.22 -3.37 -0.68
C THR A 94 -10.73 -3.57 -0.57
N ALA A 95 -11.50 -2.96 -1.48
CA ALA A 95 -12.95 -3.15 -1.53
C ALA A 95 -13.37 -4.41 -2.30
N ASN A 96 -12.62 -4.79 -3.36
CA ASN A 96 -12.94 -5.97 -4.16
C ASN A 96 -12.96 -7.26 -3.33
N VAL A 97 -12.00 -7.43 -2.41
CA VAL A 97 -11.92 -8.64 -1.59
C VAL A 97 -13.12 -8.79 -0.64
N ILE A 98 -13.69 -7.68 -0.16
CA ILE A 98 -14.93 -7.68 0.61
C ILE A 98 -16.07 -8.25 -0.22
N VAL A 99 -16.20 -7.75 -1.46
CA VAL A 99 -17.20 -8.26 -2.42
C VAL A 99 -16.96 -9.73 -2.77
N HIS A 100 -15.70 -10.15 -2.91
CA HIS A 100 -15.35 -11.54 -3.19
C HIS A 100 -15.72 -12.50 -2.04
N CYS A 101 -15.71 -12.02 -0.79
CA CYS A 101 -16.24 -12.76 0.35
C CYS A 101 -17.78 -12.83 0.38
N GLY A 102 -18.47 -12.11 -0.51
CA GLY A 102 -19.94 -11.99 -0.51
C GLY A 102 -20.47 -10.95 0.47
N ALA A 103 -19.60 -10.22 1.14
CA ALA A 103 -19.92 -9.15 2.08
C ALA A 103 -20.13 -7.80 1.36
N THR A 104 -20.61 -6.81 2.10
CA THR A 104 -20.86 -5.47 1.61
C THR A 104 -19.77 -4.51 2.08
N PRO A 105 -19.03 -3.83 1.18
CA PRO A 105 -18.13 -2.78 1.58
C PRO A 105 -18.93 -1.54 2.02
N VAL A 106 -18.60 -1.01 3.19
CA VAL A 106 -19.14 0.25 3.72
C VAL A 106 -17.99 1.26 3.74
N PHE A 107 -18.14 2.38 3.02
CA PHE A 107 -17.09 3.37 2.90
C PHE A 107 -17.20 4.45 3.97
N ALA A 108 -16.16 4.60 4.77
CA ALA A 108 -15.97 5.74 5.65
C ALA A 108 -15.19 6.84 4.93
N ASP A 109 -15.44 8.09 5.30
CA ASP A 109 -14.65 9.23 4.84
C ASP A 109 -13.25 9.19 5.43
N VAL A 110 -12.40 10.06 4.94
CA VAL A 110 -11.00 10.15 5.35
C VAL A 110 -10.75 11.46 6.09
N ARG A 111 -9.70 11.52 6.88
CA ARG A 111 -9.18 12.75 7.49
C ARG A 111 -8.66 13.68 6.39
N ASP A 112 -8.87 14.98 6.56
CA ASP A 112 -8.45 15.97 5.54
C ASP A 112 -6.92 16.17 5.49
N ASP A 113 -6.24 15.89 6.59
CA ASP A 113 -4.77 16.05 6.71
C ASP A 113 -3.99 14.87 6.10
N THR A 114 -4.20 13.65 6.59
CA THR A 114 -3.43 12.46 6.20
C THR A 114 -4.09 11.65 5.09
N LEU A 115 -5.36 11.87 4.81
CA LEU A 115 -6.22 11.08 3.91
C LEU A 115 -6.38 9.61 4.33
N ASN A 116 -5.96 9.25 5.53
CA ASN A 116 -6.29 7.97 6.15
C ASN A 116 -7.73 7.95 6.64
N ILE A 117 -8.28 6.75 6.83
CA ILE A 117 -9.66 6.56 7.28
C ILE A 117 -9.96 7.35 8.56
N ASP A 118 -11.10 8.02 8.64
CA ASP A 118 -11.54 8.77 9.81
C ASP A 118 -12.23 7.82 10.81
N ALA A 119 -11.60 7.59 11.97
CA ALA A 119 -12.10 6.70 13.01
C ALA A 119 -13.44 7.17 13.61
N GLU A 120 -13.71 8.48 13.67
CA GLU A 120 -15.01 9.01 14.10
C GLU A 120 -16.10 8.60 13.13
N HIS A 121 -15.87 8.80 11.81
CA HIS A 121 -16.85 8.37 10.82
C HIS A 121 -17.00 6.83 10.80
N VAL A 122 -15.92 6.06 11.01
CA VAL A 122 -16.01 4.61 11.21
C VAL A 122 -16.95 4.27 12.36
N ARG A 123 -16.82 4.96 13.52
CA ARG A 123 -17.67 4.72 14.71
C ARG A 123 -19.15 4.94 14.41
N GLU A 124 -19.50 5.95 13.61
CA GLU A 124 -20.87 6.24 13.20
C GLU A 124 -21.47 5.15 12.28
N LEU A 125 -20.64 4.48 11.50
CA LEU A 125 -21.05 3.44 10.55
C LEU A 125 -21.17 2.05 11.15
N VAL A 126 -20.56 1.81 12.34
CA VAL A 126 -20.58 0.51 13.01
C VAL A 126 -22.03 0.12 13.35
N ASN A 127 -22.41 -1.10 12.99
CA ASN A 127 -23.71 -1.68 13.30
C ASN A 127 -23.60 -3.20 13.52
N GLU A 128 -24.73 -3.89 13.78
CA GLU A 128 -24.77 -5.32 14.10
C GLU A 128 -24.23 -6.24 12.98
N ARG A 129 -24.17 -5.75 11.73
CA ARG A 129 -23.62 -6.50 10.59
C ARG A 129 -22.14 -6.22 10.39
N THR A 130 -21.58 -5.24 11.06
CA THR A 130 -20.16 -4.90 10.90
C THR A 130 -19.28 -6.01 11.44
N LYS A 131 -18.55 -6.68 10.55
CA LYS A 131 -17.73 -7.86 10.88
C LYS A 131 -16.26 -7.53 11.07
N ALA A 132 -15.73 -6.54 10.32
CA ALA A 132 -14.34 -6.11 10.38
C ALA A 132 -14.18 -4.67 9.87
N ILE A 133 -13.03 -4.08 10.16
CA ILE A 133 -12.57 -2.81 9.61
C ILE A 133 -11.31 -3.08 8.79
N VAL A 134 -11.22 -2.49 7.58
CA VAL A 134 -10.03 -2.56 6.72
C VAL A 134 -9.50 -1.13 6.52
N PRO A 135 -8.68 -0.61 7.46
CA PRO A 135 -7.97 0.65 7.25
C PRO A 135 -6.87 0.45 6.21
N VAL A 136 -6.46 1.55 5.58
CA VAL A 136 -5.33 1.59 4.64
C VAL A 136 -4.28 2.54 5.16
N ASP A 137 -3.04 2.09 5.22
CA ASP A 137 -1.88 2.93 5.57
C ASP A 137 -1.43 3.71 4.34
N LEU A 138 -2.21 4.74 4.02
CA LEU A 138 -2.12 5.41 2.74
C LEU A 138 -0.76 6.11 2.56
N TYR A 139 -0.13 5.89 1.40
CA TYR A 139 1.17 6.46 0.99
C TYR A 139 2.37 6.06 1.88
N GLY A 140 2.11 5.29 2.93
CA GLY A 140 3.10 4.90 3.95
C GLY A 140 2.90 5.60 5.29
N GLN A 141 1.79 6.33 5.48
CA GLN A 141 1.34 6.87 6.77
C GLN A 141 0.44 5.84 7.45
N PRO A 142 0.79 5.33 8.65
CA PRO A 142 -0.12 4.47 9.41
C PRO A 142 -1.47 5.15 9.70
N ALA A 143 -2.55 4.39 9.67
CA ALA A 143 -3.85 4.83 10.14
C ALA A 143 -3.84 5.06 11.67
N ASP A 144 -4.84 5.77 12.22
CA ASP A 144 -4.98 5.96 13.68
C ASP A 144 -5.44 4.67 14.37
N LEU A 145 -4.52 3.69 14.47
CA LEU A 145 -4.82 2.32 14.92
C LEU A 145 -5.39 2.25 16.33
N ASP A 146 -4.93 3.10 17.26
CA ASP A 146 -5.43 3.08 18.66
C ASP A 146 -6.93 3.42 18.70
N GLU A 147 -7.40 4.36 17.88
CA GLU A 147 -8.81 4.74 17.80
C GLU A 147 -9.65 3.64 17.14
N LEU A 148 -9.13 2.98 16.11
CA LEU A 148 -9.81 1.87 15.44
C LEU A 148 -9.89 0.62 16.32
N VAL A 149 -8.79 0.26 17.02
CA VAL A 149 -8.75 -0.87 17.96
C VAL A 149 -9.75 -0.67 19.11
N ALA A 150 -9.93 0.57 19.58
CA ALA A 150 -10.88 0.90 20.65
C ALA A 150 -12.35 0.62 20.26
N LEU A 151 -12.66 0.43 18.98
CA LEU A 151 -14.00 0.05 18.52
C LEU A 151 -14.33 -1.42 18.79
N GLY A 152 -13.34 -2.25 19.13
CA GLY A 152 -13.52 -3.66 19.53
C GLY A 152 -13.90 -4.59 18.39
N LEU A 153 -13.69 -4.20 17.14
CA LEU A 153 -13.91 -5.00 15.94
C LEU A 153 -12.58 -5.52 15.39
N PRO A 154 -12.54 -6.69 14.73
CA PRO A 154 -11.35 -7.18 14.06
C PRO A 154 -10.83 -6.19 13.01
N ILE A 155 -9.50 -6.00 12.96
CA ILE A 155 -8.83 -5.12 12.01
C ILE A 155 -7.99 -5.94 11.04
N VAL A 156 -8.24 -5.75 9.74
CA VAL A 156 -7.39 -6.22 8.64
C VAL A 156 -6.73 -5.00 8.01
N GLU A 157 -5.52 -4.70 8.41
CA GLU A 157 -4.77 -3.51 7.99
C GLU A 157 -4.19 -3.70 6.59
N ASP A 158 -4.57 -2.85 5.64
CA ASP A 158 -3.97 -2.79 4.31
C ASP A 158 -2.72 -1.90 4.36
N ALA A 159 -1.61 -2.51 4.70
CA ALA A 159 -0.30 -1.89 4.79
C ALA A 159 0.53 -2.06 3.48
N ALA A 160 -0.15 -2.13 2.33
CA ALA A 160 0.51 -2.28 1.02
C ALA A 160 1.55 -1.19 0.73
N HIS A 161 1.52 -0.08 1.44
CA HIS A 161 2.45 1.05 1.32
C HIS A 161 3.37 1.23 2.54
N ALA A 162 3.28 0.40 3.58
CA ALA A 162 3.73 0.76 4.92
C ALA A 162 4.68 -0.26 5.59
N ALA A 163 5.41 -1.08 4.81
CA ALA A 163 6.31 -2.11 5.35
C ALA A 163 7.40 -1.55 6.28
N GLU A 164 7.85 -0.30 6.06
CA GLU A 164 8.86 0.38 6.88
C GLU A 164 8.25 1.20 8.03
N SER A 165 6.93 1.39 8.02
CA SER A 165 6.24 2.32 8.92
C SER A 165 6.22 1.86 10.38
N ARG A 166 6.11 2.85 11.27
CA ARG A 166 5.81 2.65 12.69
C ARG A 166 4.66 3.56 13.10
N TYR A 167 3.66 2.99 13.73
CA TYR A 167 2.61 3.72 14.41
C TYR A 167 3.06 3.99 15.83
N ARG A 168 3.36 5.24 16.15
CA ARG A 168 4.07 5.60 17.38
C ARG A 168 5.41 4.80 17.43
N ASP A 169 5.64 4.08 18.49
CA ASP A 169 6.85 3.28 18.66
C ASP A 169 6.69 1.83 18.19
N ARG A 170 5.49 1.41 17.75
CA ARG A 170 5.18 0.04 17.36
C ARG A 170 5.31 -0.13 15.84
N LYS A 171 5.87 -1.25 15.42
CA LYS A 171 5.98 -1.58 13.99
C LYS A 171 4.59 -1.84 13.39
N VAL A 172 4.31 -1.28 12.22
CA VAL A 172 3.18 -1.72 11.40
C VAL A 172 3.39 -3.20 11.07
N GLY A 173 2.37 -4.02 11.32
CA GLY A 173 2.46 -5.49 11.24
C GLY A 173 2.41 -6.22 12.59
N ALA A 174 2.59 -5.49 13.72
CA ALA A 174 2.55 -6.06 15.07
C ALA A 174 1.37 -5.56 15.92
N ILE A 175 0.40 -4.85 15.34
CA ILE A 175 -0.63 -4.12 16.09
C ILE A 175 -2.03 -4.67 15.82
N SER A 176 -2.41 -4.76 14.56
CA SER A 176 -3.72 -5.20 14.11
C SER A 176 -3.89 -6.71 14.20
N ASP A 177 -5.12 -7.24 14.16
CA ASP A 177 -5.35 -8.68 14.12
C ASP A 177 -4.64 -9.33 12.95
N LEU A 178 -4.68 -8.65 11.79
CA LEU A 178 -4.03 -9.07 10.55
C LEU A 178 -3.52 -7.83 9.82
N THR A 179 -2.26 -7.85 9.35
CA THR A 179 -1.70 -6.78 8.52
C THR A 179 -1.21 -7.36 7.19
N CYS A 180 -1.61 -6.74 6.09
CA CYS A 180 -1.37 -7.20 4.73
C CYS A 180 -0.40 -6.28 3.99
N PHE A 181 0.72 -6.82 3.50
CA PHE A 181 1.75 -6.07 2.77
C PHE A 181 1.81 -6.49 1.31
N SER A 182 2.23 -5.55 0.45
CA SER A 182 2.45 -5.78 -0.97
C SER A 182 3.93 -5.87 -1.29
N LEU A 183 4.28 -6.85 -2.13
CA LEU A 183 5.60 -6.98 -2.75
C LEU A 183 5.56 -6.68 -4.25
N TYR A 184 4.55 -5.92 -4.71
CA TYR A 184 4.44 -5.51 -6.11
C TYR A 184 5.67 -4.68 -6.54
N ALA A 185 5.95 -4.66 -7.84
CA ALA A 185 7.16 -4.11 -8.43
C ALA A 185 7.54 -2.68 -8.00
N THR A 186 6.57 -1.84 -7.63
CA THR A 186 6.83 -0.46 -7.17
C THR A 186 6.97 -0.31 -5.66
N LYS A 187 6.72 -1.38 -4.88
CA LYS A 187 6.70 -1.30 -3.41
C LYS A 187 8.10 -1.14 -2.81
N ASN A 188 8.13 -0.73 -1.56
CA ASN A 188 9.38 -0.45 -0.84
C ASN A 188 10.25 -1.69 -0.68
N ILE A 189 9.63 -2.86 -0.54
CA ILE A 189 10.23 -4.18 -0.68
C ILE A 189 9.55 -4.82 -1.88
N ALA A 190 10.20 -4.83 -3.04
CA ALA A 190 9.62 -5.28 -4.29
C ALA A 190 10.09 -6.69 -4.67
N ALA A 191 9.17 -7.52 -5.16
CA ALA A 191 9.47 -8.85 -5.73
C ALA A 191 8.89 -9.04 -7.14
N GLY A 192 8.30 -7.97 -7.71
CA GLY A 192 7.51 -8.04 -8.95
C GLY A 192 6.04 -8.35 -8.64
N GLU A 193 5.74 -9.49 -8.05
CA GLU A 193 4.45 -9.85 -7.49
C GLU A 193 4.65 -10.52 -6.12
N GLY A 194 3.67 -10.41 -5.23
CA GLY A 194 3.69 -11.04 -3.92
C GLY A 194 2.98 -10.22 -2.85
N GLY A 195 2.79 -10.85 -1.70
CA GLY A 195 2.27 -10.22 -0.51
C GLY A 195 2.69 -10.98 0.74
N LEU A 196 2.48 -10.35 1.89
CA LEU A 196 2.70 -10.96 3.19
C LEU A 196 1.49 -10.68 4.07
N ILE A 197 1.23 -11.60 4.99
CA ILE A 197 0.27 -11.39 6.09
C ILE A 197 1.04 -11.54 7.38
N SER A 198 0.98 -10.56 8.28
CA SER A 198 1.47 -10.70 9.64
C SER A 198 0.32 -10.75 10.65
N THR A 199 0.53 -11.49 11.74
CA THR A 199 -0.42 -11.59 12.86
C THR A 199 0.31 -12.06 14.12
N ASN A 200 -0.21 -11.65 15.29
CA ASN A 200 0.21 -12.16 16.60
C ASN A 200 -0.81 -13.16 17.17
N ARG A 201 -1.74 -13.64 16.33
CA ARG A 201 -2.78 -14.60 16.70
C ARG A 201 -2.47 -15.97 16.10
N ASP A 202 -2.18 -16.94 16.96
CA ASP A 202 -1.89 -18.33 16.57
C ASP A 202 -3.04 -18.97 15.78
N ASP A 203 -4.30 -18.72 16.20
CA ASP A 203 -5.50 -19.26 15.55
C ASP A 203 -5.67 -18.75 14.12
N LEU A 204 -5.37 -17.47 13.86
CA LEU A 204 -5.42 -16.89 12.52
C LEU A 204 -4.24 -17.35 11.66
N ALA A 205 -3.04 -17.47 12.23
CA ALA A 205 -1.87 -17.97 11.51
C ALA A 205 -2.08 -19.41 11.01
N GLU A 206 -2.65 -20.29 11.85
CA GLU A 206 -2.99 -21.67 11.48
C GLU A 206 -4.05 -21.70 10.35
N ALA A 207 -5.14 -20.94 10.51
CA ALA A 207 -6.19 -20.85 9.49
C ALA A 207 -5.65 -20.35 8.14
N LEU A 208 -4.78 -19.33 8.15
CA LEU A 208 -4.17 -18.78 6.94
C LEU A 208 -3.21 -19.75 6.26
N ASP A 209 -2.43 -20.53 7.03
CA ASP A 209 -1.53 -21.53 6.46
C ASP A 209 -2.31 -22.63 5.73
N ASP A 210 -3.47 -23.04 6.27
CA ASP A 210 -4.36 -23.98 5.61
C ASP A 210 -5.00 -23.39 4.35
N LEU A 211 -5.48 -22.15 4.43
CA LEU A 211 -6.16 -21.46 3.32
C LEU A 211 -5.23 -21.18 2.14
N ARG A 212 -3.98 -20.75 2.36
CA ARG A 212 -3.09 -20.27 1.29
C ARG A 212 -2.58 -21.36 0.34
N VAL A 213 -2.47 -22.64 0.81
CA VAL A 213 -1.87 -23.73 0.04
C VAL A 213 -2.75 -24.99 -0.07
N MET A 214 -4.00 -24.96 0.42
CA MET A 214 -4.83 -26.16 0.51
C MET A 214 -4.10 -27.27 1.28
N ARG A 215 -3.73 -26.99 2.54
CA ARG A 215 -2.91 -27.89 3.35
C ARG A 215 -3.58 -29.25 3.48
N ARG A 216 -2.78 -30.30 3.33
CA ARG A 216 -3.23 -31.69 3.42
C ARG A 216 -3.61 -32.01 4.86
N GLY A 217 -4.79 -32.60 5.06
CA GLY A 217 -5.29 -33.02 6.36
C GLY A 217 -4.39 -34.03 7.07
N HIS A 218 -4.50 -34.11 8.38
CA HIS A 218 -3.74 -35.03 9.19
C HIS A 218 -4.05 -36.48 8.78
N GLY A 219 -3.07 -37.20 8.23
CA GLY A 219 -3.12 -38.64 8.00
C GLY A 219 -3.20 -39.13 6.56
N SER A 220 -3.37 -38.29 5.59
CA SER A 220 -3.34 -38.69 4.16
C SER A 220 -2.68 -37.64 3.27
N LEU A 221 -1.87 -38.10 2.28
CA LEU A 221 -1.26 -37.23 1.28
C LEU A 221 -2.28 -36.58 0.31
N TYR A 222 -3.53 -37.06 0.32
CA TYR A 222 -4.58 -36.68 -0.64
C TYR A 222 -5.84 -36.12 0.02
N ASP A 223 -5.84 -35.97 1.36
CA ASP A 223 -6.94 -35.37 2.10
C ASP A 223 -6.71 -33.88 2.30
N ILE A 224 -7.77 -33.08 2.18
CA ILE A 224 -7.75 -31.62 2.37
C ILE A 224 -8.71 -31.29 3.52
N ALA A 225 -8.19 -30.72 4.59
CA ALA A 225 -9.01 -30.39 5.76
C ALA A 225 -9.94 -29.19 5.49
N VAL A 226 -9.50 -28.22 4.67
CA VAL A 226 -10.23 -26.99 4.35
C VAL A 226 -10.16 -26.72 2.85
N PRO A 227 -11.27 -26.30 2.21
CA PRO A 227 -11.25 -25.83 0.82
C PRO A 227 -10.47 -24.52 0.76
N GLY A 228 -9.16 -24.60 0.57
CA GLY A 228 -8.27 -23.46 0.50
C GLY A 228 -8.04 -22.94 -0.91
N TYR A 229 -7.10 -22.01 -1.02
CA TYR A 229 -6.73 -21.31 -2.26
C TYR A 229 -5.33 -21.72 -2.71
N LYS A 230 -4.99 -21.43 -3.96
CA LYS A 230 -3.61 -21.54 -4.47
C LYS A 230 -2.99 -20.15 -4.49
N ALA A 231 -2.65 -19.63 -3.29
CA ALA A 231 -2.22 -18.27 -3.06
C ALA A 231 -0.81 -18.15 -2.45
N ASN A 232 0.02 -19.18 -2.53
CA ASN A 232 1.37 -19.19 -2.00
C ASN A 232 2.35 -18.41 -2.89
N LEU A 233 3.41 -17.86 -2.27
CA LEU A 233 4.54 -17.23 -2.97
C LEU A 233 5.51 -18.29 -3.51
N SER A 234 6.19 -18.01 -4.63
CA SER A 234 7.26 -18.86 -5.17
C SER A 234 8.63 -18.44 -4.62
N ASP A 235 9.58 -19.39 -4.55
CA ASP A 235 10.95 -19.10 -4.12
C ASP A 235 11.67 -18.14 -5.08
N VAL A 236 11.31 -18.15 -6.37
CA VAL A 236 11.86 -17.20 -7.35
C VAL A 236 11.54 -15.75 -6.95
N LEU A 237 10.30 -15.45 -6.57
CA LEU A 237 9.92 -14.11 -6.14
C LEU A 237 10.41 -13.81 -4.72
N ALA A 238 10.41 -14.80 -3.84
CA ALA A 238 10.96 -14.66 -2.49
C ALA A 238 12.46 -14.31 -2.51
N SER A 239 13.23 -14.83 -3.48
CA SER A 239 14.65 -14.49 -3.61
C SER A 239 14.90 -13.02 -3.95
N ILE A 240 14.04 -12.40 -4.75
CA ILE A 240 14.09 -10.96 -5.02
C ILE A 240 13.74 -10.17 -3.74
N ALA A 241 12.64 -10.55 -3.07
CA ALA A 241 12.20 -9.89 -1.84
C ALA A 241 13.27 -9.92 -0.73
N LEU A 242 14.02 -11.01 -0.60
CA LEU A 242 15.10 -11.14 0.37
C LEU A 242 16.21 -10.11 0.13
N VAL A 243 16.64 -9.92 -1.12
CA VAL A 243 17.66 -8.91 -1.47
C VAL A 243 17.11 -7.50 -1.25
N GLN A 244 15.85 -7.26 -1.60
CA GLN A 244 15.21 -5.96 -1.36
C GLN A 244 15.07 -5.66 0.14
N LEU A 245 14.80 -6.67 0.97
CA LEU A 245 14.78 -6.52 2.42
C LEU A 245 16.15 -6.12 2.98
N ASP A 246 17.25 -6.65 2.43
CA ASP A 246 18.62 -6.23 2.81
C ASP A 246 18.90 -4.76 2.49
N LYS A 247 18.20 -4.20 1.51
CA LYS A 247 18.36 -2.81 1.04
C LYS A 247 17.36 -1.83 1.64
N VAL A 248 16.34 -2.31 2.37
CA VAL A 248 15.16 -1.51 2.73
C VAL A 248 15.51 -0.23 3.49
N GLU A 249 16.41 -0.29 4.48
CA GLU A 249 16.81 0.89 5.27
C GLU A 249 17.55 1.92 4.41
N ARG A 250 18.49 1.47 3.57
CA ARG A 250 19.20 2.34 2.61
C ARG A 250 18.24 2.98 1.62
N HIS A 251 17.27 2.22 1.11
CA HIS A 251 16.24 2.74 0.20
C HIS A 251 15.34 3.77 0.93
N GLY A 252 14.99 3.51 2.19
CA GLY A 252 14.25 4.44 3.03
C GLY A 252 15.00 5.76 3.25
N GLU A 253 16.32 5.73 3.45
CA GLU A 253 17.16 6.94 3.56
C GLU A 253 17.14 7.76 2.26
N ILE A 254 17.20 7.10 1.09
CA ILE A 254 17.12 7.78 -0.21
C ILE A 254 15.76 8.46 -0.34
N ARG A 255 14.65 7.76 -0.04
CA ARG A 255 13.31 8.35 -0.11
C ARG A 255 13.15 9.54 0.84
N ARG A 256 13.66 9.47 2.06
CA ARG A 256 13.61 10.60 3.02
C ARG A 256 14.33 11.84 2.48
N ARG A 257 15.51 11.69 1.85
CA ARG A 257 16.20 12.82 1.20
C ARG A 257 15.40 13.40 0.03
N GLN A 258 14.85 12.55 -0.82
CA GLN A 258 14.01 12.96 -1.94
C GLN A 258 12.76 13.71 -1.47
N VAL A 259 12.11 13.23 -0.42
CA VAL A 259 10.96 13.89 0.23
C VAL A 259 11.35 15.28 0.73
N ALA A 260 12.51 15.43 1.38
CA ALA A 260 12.97 16.74 1.85
C ALA A 260 13.22 17.73 0.69
N ILE A 261 13.70 17.25 -0.47
CA ILE A 261 13.87 18.10 -1.67
C ILE A 261 12.49 18.57 -2.17
N TYR A 262 11.49 17.71 -2.20
CA TYR A 262 10.13 18.09 -2.56
C TYR A 262 9.54 19.09 -1.56
N ASP A 263 9.60 18.80 -0.25
CA ASP A 263 9.06 19.68 0.79
C ASP A 263 9.64 21.10 0.71
N GLU A 264 10.96 21.24 0.51
CA GLU A 264 11.61 22.53 0.26
C GLU A 264 11.17 23.15 -1.07
N GLY A 265 11.04 22.31 -2.11
CA GLY A 265 10.76 22.76 -3.46
C GLY A 265 9.36 23.32 -3.68
N ILE A 266 8.35 22.79 -2.96
CA ILE A 266 6.95 23.23 -3.11
C ILE A 266 6.52 24.26 -2.07
N ALA A 267 7.32 24.54 -1.05
CA ALA A 267 6.92 25.39 0.10
C ALA A 267 6.43 26.79 -0.27
N GLU A 268 6.84 27.33 -1.44
CA GLU A 268 6.48 28.66 -1.93
C GLU A 268 5.43 28.62 -3.06
N LEU A 269 4.86 27.43 -3.38
CA LEU A 269 3.90 27.28 -4.46
C LEU A 269 2.47 27.31 -3.92
N ASP A 270 1.78 28.44 -4.09
CA ASP A 270 0.40 28.59 -3.68
C ASP A 270 -0.52 27.56 -4.34
N GLY A 271 -1.37 26.89 -3.55
CA GLY A 271 -2.28 25.87 -4.07
C GLY A 271 -1.62 24.53 -4.42
N ILE A 272 -0.39 24.28 -3.91
CA ILE A 272 0.25 22.96 -3.89
C ILE A 272 0.66 22.65 -2.45
N GLU A 273 0.09 21.59 -1.88
CA GLU A 273 0.38 21.17 -0.51
C GLU A 273 0.67 19.67 -0.47
N ALA A 274 1.74 19.27 0.20
CA ALA A 274 1.98 17.86 0.47
C ALA A 274 0.91 17.31 1.42
N VAL A 275 0.44 16.08 1.17
CA VAL A 275 -0.39 15.36 2.14
C VAL A 275 0.39 15.23 3.45
N ALA A 276 -0.26 15.55 4.56
CA ALA A 276 0.40 15.62 5.86
C ALA A 276 0.92 14.25 6.31
N ARG A 277 2.04 14.30 7.01
CA ARG A 277 2.66 13.15 7.69
C ARG A 277 2.61 13.40 9.19
N ASP A 278 2.05 12.46 9.94
CA ASP A 278 2.01 12.60 11.41
C ASP A 278 3.42 12.46 11.99
N ALA A 279 3.90 13.51 12.62
CA ALA A 279 5.25 13.53 13.20
C ALA A 279 5.45 12.56 14.38
N ARG A 280 4.36 11.97 14.89
CA ARG A 280 4.40 10.95 15.95
C ARG A 280 4.73 9.56 15.41
N ASP A 281 4.61 9.36 14.11
CA ASP A 281 4.77 8.09 13.40
C ASP A 281 6.04 8.08 12.55
N VAL A 282 6.46 6.89 12.11
CA VAL A 282 7.46 6.75 11.07
C VAL A 282 6.75 6.46 9.76
N HIS A 283 6.84 7.38 8.82
CA HIS A 283 6.26 7.29 7.49
C HIS A 283 7.20 6.53 6.53
N ALA A 284 6.70 5.52 5.81
CA ALA A 284 7.51 4.72 4.86
C ALA A 284 7.90 5.48 3.58
N ASN A 285 7.31 6.64 3.32
CA ASN A 285 7.54 7.43 2.10
C ASN A 285 7.45 6.58 0.82
N HIS A 286 6.39 5.76 0.73
CA HIS A 286 6.15 4.97 -0.48
C HIS A 286 5.81 5.87 -1.67
N LEU A 287 4.98 6.89 -1.43
CA LEU A 287 4.60 7.91 -2.40
C LEU A 287 4.83 9.30 -1.83
N TYR A 288 5.17 10.25 -2.69
CA TYR A 288 5.08 11.68 -2.41
C TYR A 288 3.86 12.23 -3.13
N VAL A 289 2.85 12.62 -2.37
CA VAL A 289 1.56 13.04 -2.90
C VAL A 289 1.29 14.48 -2.51
N VAL A 290 0.89 15.27 -3.49
CA VAL A 290 0.47 16.66 -3.31
C VAL A 290 -1.02 16.83 -3.62
N ARG A 291 -1.66 17.79 -2.97
CA ARG A 291 -2.97 18.33 -3.37
C ARG A 291 -2.74 19.52 -4.29
N VAL A 292 -3.41 19.51 -5.42
CA VAL A 292 -3.36 20.58 -6.44
C VAL A 292 -4.68 21.31 -6.42
N THR A 293 -4.65 22.60 -6.00
CA THR A 293 -5.86 23.43 -5.87
C THR A 293 -5.80 24.73 -6.69
N PHE A 294 -4.64 25.06 -7.29
CA PHE A 294 -4.47 26.27 -8.11
C PHE A 294 -5.03 26.12 -9.53
N ALA A 295 -5.15 24.88 -10.01
CA ALA A 295 -5.66 24.53 -11.35
C ALA A 295 -6.33 23.15 -11.34
N ASP A 296 -6.94 22.75 -12.45
CA ASP A 296 -7.43 21.37 -12.64
C ASP A 296 -6.26 20.37 -12.55
N ARG A 297 -6.34 19.39 -11.65
CA ARG A 297 -5.32 18.38 -11.40
C ARG A 297 -4.91 17.61 -12.66
N ASP A 298 -5.88 17.26 -13.52
CA ASP A 298 -5.61 16.52 -14.76
C ASP A 298 -4.92 17.41 -15.81
N GLU A 299 -5.14 18.73 -15.78
CA GLU A 299 -4.40 19.69 -16.59
C GLU A 299 -2.95 19.80 -16.11
N VAL A 300 -2.72 19.89 -14.81
CA VAL A 300 -1.37 19.89 -14.22
C VAL A 300 -0.64 18.59 -14.55
N GLN A 301 -1.30 17.44 -14.46
CA GLN A 301 -0.72 16.14 -14.81
C GLN A 301 -0.28 16.09 -16.27
N ARG A 302 -1.12 16.56 -17.20
CA ARG A 302 -0.77 16.64 -18.62
C ARG A 302 0.41 17.58 -18.86
N ALA A 303 0.39 18.74 -18.20
CA ALA A 303 1.47 19.73 -18.32
C ALA A 303 2.82 19.20 -17.82
N LEU A 304 2.83 18.40 -16.73
CA LEU A 304 4.05 17.74 -16.24
C LEU A 304 4.53 16.64 -17.21
N THR A 305 3.61 15.92 -17.84
CA THR A 305 3.96 14.97 -18.90
C THR A 305 4.63 15.68 -20.08
N ASP A 306 4.14 16.88 -20.47
CA ASP A 306 4.78 17.71 -21.47
C ASP A 306 6.17 18.19 -21.03
N GLU A 307 6.45 18.30 -19.75
CA GLU A 307 7.78 18.58 -19.18
C GLU A 307 8.66 17.31 -19.05
N ASN A 308 8.26 16.18 -19.58
CA ASN A 308 8.89 14.87 -19.45
C ASN A 308 8.94 14.33 -18.00
N ILE A 309 7.96 14.67 -17.17
CA ILE A 309 7.82 14.18 -15.80
C ILE A 309 6.62 13.21 -15.72
N GLY A 310 6.88 11.95 -15.37
CA GLY A 310 5.87 10.93 -15.11
C GLY A 310 5.23 11.16 -13.75
N THR A 311 3.89 11.25 -13.70
CA THR A 311 3.09 11.37 -12.48
C THR A 311 1.96 10.37 -12.46
N SER A 312 1.31 10.17 -11.32
CA SER A 312 0.18 9.25 -11.21
C SER A 312 -0.87 9.77 -10.22
N ILE A 313 -2.03 9.13 -10.21
CA ILE A 313 -3.12 9.48 -9.29
C ILE A 313 -3.34 8.34 -8.32
N HIS A 314 -3.15 8.58 -7.03
CA HIS A 314 -3.39 7.62 -5.96
C HIS A 314 -4.31 8.26 -4.88
N PHE A 315 -5.65 8.07 -4.90
CA PHE A 315 -6.37 7.28 -5.90
C PHE A 315 -7.65 8.01 -6.32
N LEU A 316 -8.25 7.59 -7.44
CA LEU A 316 -9.64 7.94 -7.70
C LEU A 316 -10.52 7.19 -6.67
N PRO A 317 -11.51 7.85 -6.06
CA PRO A 317 -12.37 7.21 -5.08
C PRO A 317 -13.06 5.95 -5.62
N VAL A 318 -12.92 4.82 -4.91
CA VAL A 318 -13.44 3.52 -5.36
C VAL A 318 -14.93 3.55 -5.59
N HIS A 319 -15.71 4.24 -4.76
CA HIS A 319 -17.17 4.34 -4.91
C HIS A 319 -17.60 5.06 -6.21
N ARG A 320 -16.70 5.84 -6.85
CA ARG A 320 -16.92 6.48 -8.16
C ARG A 320 -16.63 5.60 -9.35
N LEU A 321 -15.89 4.50 -9.15
CA LEU A 321 -15.60 3.55 -10.22
C LEU A 321 -16.89 2.87 -10.69
N SER A 322 -17.01 2.59 -11.99
CA SER A 322 -18.24 2.04 -12.59
C SER A 322 -18.75 0.79 -11.88
N ALA A 323 -17.85 -0.12 -11.48
CA ALA A 323 -18.21 -1.35 -10.79
C ALA A 323 -18.88 -1.12 -9.42
N TYR A 324 -18.57 0.00 -8.76
CA TYR A 324 -19.10 0.34 -7.43
C TYR A 324 -20.27 1.32 -7.49
N ARG A 325 -20.24 2.29 -8.40
CA ARG A 325 -21.33 3.26 -8.58
C ARG A 325 -22.67 2.56 -8.78
N ASP A 326 -22.71 1.54 -9.63
CA ASP A 326 -23.94 0.79 -9.93
C ASP A 326 -24.34 -0.13 -8.77
N ARG A 327 -23.34 -0.69 -8.04
CA ARG A 327 -23.55 -1.56 -6.89
C ARG A 327 -24.07 -0.80 -5.67
N LEU A 328 -23.61 0.42 -5.46
CA LEU A 328 -24.01 1.28 -4.33
C LEU A 328 -25.31 2.06 -4.58
N ALA A 329 -25.81 2.08 -5.83
CA ALA A 329 -27.10 2.70 -6.10
C ALA A 329 -28.23 1.91 -5.39
N PRO A 330 -29.25 2.57 -4.76
CA PRO A 330 -29.44 4.02 -4.73
C PRO A 330 -28.76 4.75 -3.54
N HIS A 331 -28.00 4.05 -2.70
CA HIS A 331 -27.43 4.60 -1.48
C HIS A 331 -25.93 4.90 -1.68
N GLN A 332 -25.65 6.04 -2.33
CA GLN A 332 -24.27 6.52 -2.44
C GLN A 332 -23.81 7.05 -1.08
N PRO A 333 -22.57 6.73 -0.62
CA PRO A 333 -22.04 7.29 0.61
C PRO A 333 -21.78 8.80 0.46
N ASP A 334 -21.99 9.55 1.53
CA ASP A 334 -21.62 10.98 1.61
C ASP A 334 -20.19 11.08 2.17
N LEU A 335 -19.21 11.35 1.30
CA LEU A 335 -17.79 11.34 1.59
C LEU A 335 -17.12 12.63 1.09
N PRO A 336 -17.44 13.80 1.70
CA PRO A 336 -17.04 15.09 1.16
C PRO A 336 -15.51 15.30 1.13
N VAL A 337 -14.76 14.78 2.10
CA VAL A 337 -13.30 14.87 2.12
C VAL A 337 -12.70 13.97 1.05
N THR A 338 -13.15 12.74 0.95
CA THR A 338 -12.77 11.77 -0.09
C THR A 338 -13.00 12.34 -1.50
N GLU A 339 -14.15 12.97 -1.75
CA GLU A 339 -14.48 13.56 -3.06
C GLU A 339 -13.50 14.68 -3.43
N ARG A 340 -13.27 15.59 -2.49
CA ARG A 340 -12.31 16.68 -2.67
C ARG A 340 -10.91 16.15 -2.90
N ALA A 341 -10.42 15.25 -2.05
CA ALA A 341 -9.11 14.65 -2.20
C ALA A 341 -8.95 13.92 -3.54
N GLY A 342 -9.96 13.15 -3.96
CA GLY A 342 -9.94 12.43 -5.25
C GLY A 342 -9.82 13.35 -6.48
N ALA A 343 -10.28 14.61 -6.37
CA ALA A 343 -10.12 15.60 -7.41
C ALA A 343 -8.74 16.28 -7.39
N GLU A 344 -8.09 16.34 -6.23
CA GLU A 344 -6.88 17.18 -6.00
C GLU A 344 -5.56 16.40 -5.98
N VAL A 345 -5.56 15.10 -5.56
CA VAL A 345 -4.31 14.37 -5.33
C VAL A 345 -3.56 14.07 -6.62
N LEU A 346 -2.24 14.32 -6.58
CA LEU A 346 -1.28 14.02 -7.63
C LEU A 346 0.00 13.47 -7.01
N SER A 347 0.44 12.29 -7.46
CA SER A 347 1.67 11.67 -6.99
C SER A 347 2.84 12.05 -7.88
N LEU A 348 3.91 12.57 -7.29
CA LEU A 348 5.16 12.96 -7.95
C LEU A 348 6.16 11.79 -7.95
N PRO A 349 7.17 11.79 -8.85
CA PRO A 349 8.18 10.74 -8.91
C PRO A 349 8.90 10.54 -7.59
N LEU A 350 8.95 9.30 -7.09
CA LEU A 350 9.68 8.96 -5.87
C LEU A 350 10.16 7.50 -5.96
N SER A 351 11.47 7.28 -6.07
CA SER A 351 12.06 5.94 -6.13
C SER A 351 13.52 5.97 -5.75
N PRO A 352 14.06 4.92 -5.08
CA PRO A 352 15.50 4.78 -4.88
C PRO A 352 16.32 4.67 -6.17
N ALA A 353 15.68 4.42 -7.31
CA ALA A 353 16.32 4.40 -8.62
C ALA A 353 16.50 5.81 -9.21
N HIS A 354 15.87 6.84 -8.64
CA HIS A 354 16.08 8.23 -9.02
C HIS A 354 17.26 8.87 -8.28
N SER A 355 17.97 9.74 -8.95
CA SER A 355 18.94 10.63 -8.32
C SER A 355 18.25 11.81 -7.63
N ASP A 356 18.96 12.49 -6.71
CA ASP A 356 18.47 13.72 -6.11
C ASP A 356 18.28 14.84 -7.16
N ASP A 357 19.03 14.81 -8.27
CA ASP A 357 18.88 15.77 -9.39
C ASP A 357 17.61 15.50 -10.20
N ASP A 358 17.23 14.23 -10.40
CA ASP A 358 15.94 13.88 -11.01
C ASP A 358 14.76 14.49 -10.22
N ILE A 359 14.84 14.47 -8.89
CA ILE A 359 13.82 15.06 -8.03
C ILE A 359 13.82 16.59 -8.13
N ARG A 360 15.00 17.23 -8.19
CA ARG A 360 15.10 18.68 -8.42
C ARG A 360 14.52 19.09 -9.77
N ASP A 361 14.74 18.29 -10.81
CA ASP A 361 14.15 18.51 -12.13
C ASP A 361 12.63 18.43 -12.09
N ALA A 362 12.07 17.46 -11.35
CA ALA A 362 10.62 17.33 -11.15
C ALA A 362 10.04 18.56 -10.43
N VAL A 363 10.72 19.07 -9.39
CA VAL A 363 10.35 20.33 -8.71
C VAL A 363 10.41 21.52 -9.67
N ALA A 364 11.48 21.64 -10.46
CA ALA A 364 11.63 22.74 -11.42
C ALA A 364 10.53 22.70 -12.49
N ALA A 365 10.18 21.53 -12.99
CA ALA A 365 9.07 21.34 -13.92
C ALA A 365 7.72 21.75 -13.30
N LEU A 366 7.46 21.33 -12.04
CA LEU A 366 6.25 21.69 -11.31
C LEU A 366 6.13 23.22 -11.13
N ARG A 367 7.24 23.92 -10.83
CA ARG A 367 7.27 25.40 -10.74
C ARG A 367 6.92 26.05 -12.09
N ARG A 368 7.50 25.60 -13.21
CA ARG A 368 7.16 26.11 -14.54
C ARG A 368 5.69 25.87 -14.92
N VAL A 369 5.16 24.70 -14.56
CA VAL A 369 3.75 24.37 -14.77
C VAL A 369 2.85 25.27 -13.91
N HIS A 370 3.21 25.47 -12.64
CA HIS A 370 2.51 26.38 -11.74
C HIS A 370 2.46 27.81 -12.30
N GLU A 371 3.61 28.40 -12.68
CA GLU A 371 3.70 29.74 -13.26
C GLU A 371 2.85 29.90 -14.55
N ARG A 372 2.68 28.82 -15.32
CA ARG A 372 1.92 28.84 -16.58
C ARG A 372 0.41 28.73 -16.38
N LEU A 373 -0.05 28.03 -15.33
CA LEU A 373 -1.47 27.70 -15.12
C LEU A 373 -2.13 28.52 -14.01
N SER A 374 -1.36 29.19 -13.14
CA SER A 374 -1.83 30.19 -12.18
C SER A 374 -2.10 31.52 -12.87
#